data_63168f3e33cdf2d45bfee40fe8741d7e
#
_entry.id   63168f3e33cdf2d45bfee40fe8741d7e
#
_cell.length_a   1.000
_cell.length_b   1.000
_cell.length_c   1.000
_cell.angle_alpha   90.00
_cell.angle_beta   90.00
_cell.angle_gamma   90.00
#
_symmetry.space_group_name_H-M   'P 1'
#
loop_
_entity.id
_entity.type
_entity.pdbx_description
1 polymer ?
#
loop_
_entity_poly.entity_id
_entity_poly.type
_entity_poly.pdbx_seq_one_letter_code
_entity_poly.pdbx_strand_id
1 'polypeptide(L)'
;MRILFALLLALPAWAQEGPITFISPYSPGGSDAFTRLIAEYWGQRLGAPAVLINRDGGSGVVGMRVLSSSPADGRTVALTPMTAIVVQPHMVRNLGLDPSSVAPVCGTNENHLGLMVRADSPIRNLADLLAEGRRRPMAFGSAGPNSLPFLGVWRITRATGVEFTHIAFRGEPPHYNETLAGRLDFSTGVVGGAAEFIQSGRLRLITVFSESRHPDFPDVPTAREQGVDALQFSQVGIYAPRGTPEAVLDRLDGLCRDALQQEPVRRIAGNLRSVIRYLPRAEFTAMIASEFEAYRGILRELGVQPE
;
A
#
# COMPACT_ATOMS: atom_id res chain seq x y z
N MET A 1 -9.67 -66.58 14.33
CA MET A 1 -10.36 -65.28 14.42
C MET A 1 -9.35 -64.17 14.18
N ARG A 2 -9.25 -63.68 12.90
CA ARG A 2 -8.27 -62.63 12.49
C ARG A 2 -8.97 -61.28 12.58
N ILE A 3 -8.54 -60.44 13.54
CA ILE A 3 -9.03 -59.08 13.69
C ILE A 3 -8.26 -58.22 12.68
N LEU A 4 -8.95 -57.78 11.63
CA LEU A 4 -8.43 -56.74 10.70
C LEU A 4 -8.49 -55.38 11.40
N PHE A 5 -7.33 -54.80 11.74
CA PHE A 5 -7.22 -53.40 12.17
C PHE A 5 -7.30 -52.53 10.88
N ALA A 6 -8.44 -51.93 10.67
CA ALA A 6 -8.58 -50.90 9.66
C ALA A 6 -7.85 -49.63 10.14
N LEU A 7 -6.68 -49.34 9.54
CA LEU A 7 -5.99 -48.07 9.70
C LEU A 7 -6.84 -47.00 9.00
N LEU A 8 -7.65 -46.26 9.75
CA LEU A 8 -8.25 -45.00 9.30
C LEU A 8 -7.11 -43.99 9.13
N LEU A 9 -6.66 -43.83 7.90
CA LEU A 9 -5.84 -42.66 7.50
C LEU A 9 -6.69 -41.41 7.72
N ALA A 10 -6.46 -40.70 8.83
CA ALA A 10 -6.99 -39.38 9.05
C ALA A 10 -6.37 -38.47 7.96
N LEU A 11 -7.10 -38.25 6.89
CA LEU A 11 -6.80 -37.20 5.94
C LEU A 11 -6.74 -35.86 6.71
N PRO A 12 -5.77 -35.01 6.45
CA PRO A 12 -5.68 -33.72 7.14
C PRO A 12 -6.99 -32.96 6.93
N ALA A 13 -7.57 -32.44 7.99
CA ALA A 13 -8.91 -31.83 8.09
C ALA A 13 -9.13 -30.62 7.11
N TRP A 14 -8.12 -30.24 6.35
CA TRP A 14 -8.15 -29.17 5.36
C TRP A 14 -8.72 -29.59 3.98
N ALA A 15 -8.87 -30.87 3.71
CA ALA A 15 -9.26 -31.38 2.38
C ALA A 15 -10.77 -31.31 2.08
N GLN A 16 -11.61 -30.86 3.02
CA GLN A 16 -13.08 -30.86 2.88
C GLN A 16 -13.78 -29.52 3.12
N GLU A 17 -13.07 -28.43 3.33
CA GLU A 17 -13.68 -27.16 3.72
C GLU A 17 -13.47 -26.10 2.63
N GLY A 18 -14.54 -25.62 2.02
CA GLY A 18 -14.77 -24.45 1.15
C GLY A 18 -13.59 -23.67 0.50
N PRO A 19 -13.87 -22.68 -0.32
CA PRO A 19 -12.83 -21.91 -1.01
C PRO A 19 -12.04 -21.02 -0.04
N ILE A 20 -10.82 -20.66 -0.46
CA ILE A 20 -10.04 -19.57 0.14
C ILE A 20 -10.52 -18.26 -0.47
N THR A 21 -10.94 -17.32 0.36
CA THR A 21 -11.46 -16.05 -0.08
C THR A 21 -10.44 -14.95 0.12
N PHE A 22 -10.03 -14.30 -0.97
CA PHE A 22 -9.26 -13.07 -0.94
C PHE A 22 -10.20 -11.88 -1.09
N ILE A 23 -10.16 -10.95 -0.14
CA ILE A 23 -10.90 -9.69 -0.20
C ILE A 23 -9.95 -8.64 -0.79
N SER A 24 -10.36 -8.00 -1.90
CA SER A 24 -9.80 -6.75 -2.38
C SER A 24 -10.71 -5.62 -1.89
N PRO A 25 -10.24 -4.72 -1.00
CA PRO A 25 -11.07 -3.63 -0.47
C PRO A 25 -11.25 -2.45 -1.44
N TYR A 26 -11.06 -2.67 -2.72
CA TYR A 26 -11.18 -1.67 -3.78
C TYR A 26 -12.01 -2.20 -4.95
N SER A 27 -12.49 -1.27 -5.79
CA SER A 27 -13.15 -1.62 -7.06
C SER A 27 -12.22 -2.44 -7.95
N PRO A 28 -12.77 -3.32 -8.80
CA PRO A 28 -11.95 -4.11 -9.73
C PRO A 28 -10.99 -3.23 -10.53
N GLY A 29 -9.71 -3.65 -10.56
CA GLY A 29 -8.66 -2.85 -11.20
C GLY A 29 -7.35 -3.61 -11.41
N GLY A 30 -6.30 -2.89 -11.77
CA GLY A 30 -4.99 -3.48 -12.09
C GLY A 30 -4.38 -4.31 -10.96
N SER A 31 -4.58 -3.91 -9.69
CA SER A 31 -4.09 -4.66 -8.51
C SER A 31 -4.76 -6.03 -8.33
N ASP A 32 -5.94 -6.26 -8.93
CA ASP A 32 -6.61 -7.56 -8.85
C ASP A 32 -5.82 -8.67 -9.53
N ALA A 33 -5.10 -8.37 -10.62
CA ALA A 33 -4.24 -9.35 -11.28
C ALA A 33 -3.14 -9.88 -10.36
N PHE A 34 -2.53 -8.99 -9.57
CA PHE A 34 -1.54 -9.37 -8.55
C PHE A 34 -2.17 -10.25 -7.47
N THR A 35 -3.32 -9.85 -6.95
CA THR A 35 -4.06 -10.61 -5.92
C THR A 35 -4.49 -11.99 -6.43
N ARG A 36 -4.99 -12.07 -7.68
CA ARG A 36 -5.41 -13.35 -8.29
C ARG A 36 -4.26 -14.34 -8.40
N LEU A 37 -3.08 -13.92 -8.84
CA LEU A 37 -1.92 -14.80 -8.97
C LEU A 37 -1.47 -15.34 -7.61
N ILE A 38 -1.50 -14.53 -6.56
CA ILE A 38 -1.23 -15.00 -5.18
C ILE A 38 -2.32 -15.98 -4.73
N ALA A 39 -3.59 -15.66 -4.97
CA ALA A 39 -4.71 -16.51 -4.61
C ALA A 39 -4.66 -17.87 -5.32
N GLU A 40 -4.36 -17.90 -6.62
CA GLU A 40 -4.19 -19.12 -7.41
C GLU A 40 -3.05 -19.99 -6.86
N TYR A 41 -1.91 -19.38 -6.54
CA TYR A 41 -0.79 -20.10 -5.91
C TYR A 41 -1.20 -20.72 -4.58
N TRP A 42 -1.90 -19.97 -3.72
CA TRP A 42 -2.39 -20.48 -2.43
C TRP A 42 -3.40 -21.63 -2.62
N GLY A 43 -4.34 -21.46 -3.58
CA GLY A 43 -5.31 -22.49 -3.91
C GLY A 43 -4.66 -23.81 -4.30
N GLN A 44 -3.64 -23.76 -5.16
CA GLN A 44 -2.88 -24.96 -5.58
C GLN A 44 -2.15 -25.61 -4.40
N ARG A 45 -1.53 -24.82 -3.51
CA ARG A 45 -0.77 -25.32 -2.37
C ARG A 45 -1.64 -25.87 -1.24
N LEU A 46 -2.85 -25.32 -1.11
CA LEU A 46 -3.81 -25.73 -0.07
C LEU A 46 -4.82 -26.76 -0.55
N GLY A 47 -4.81 -27.10 -1.86
CA GLY A 47 -5.76 -28.06 -2.44
C GLY A 47 -7.22 -27.58 -2.41
N ALA A 48 -7.45 -26.27 -2.44
CA ALA A 48 -8.77 -25.65 -2.37
C ALA A 48 -8.92 -24.55 -3.42
N PRO A 49 -10.14 -24.34 -3.99
CA PRO A 49 -10.37 -23.21 -4.88
C PRO A 49 -10.08 -21.89 -4.18
N ALA A 50 -9.45 -20.94 -4.87
CA ALA A 50 -9.28 -19.59 -4.36
C ALA A 50 -10.15 -18.62 -5.16
N VAL A 51 -10.85 -17.72 -4.46
CA VAL A 51 -11.72 -16.71 -5.07
C VAL A 51 -11.32 -15.31 -4.62
N LEU A 52 -11.37 -14.34 -5.53
CA LEU A 52 -11.20 -12.93 -5.24
C LEU A 52 -12.56 -12.24 -5.25
N ILE A 53 -12.87 -11.53 -4.18
CA ILE A 53 -14.06 -10.69 -4.07
C ILE A 53 -13.67 -9.22 -3.83
N ASN A 54 -14.27 -8.31 -4.57
CA ASN A 54 -14.09 -6.88 -4.36
C ASN A 54 -15.15 -6.35 -3.39
N ARG A 55 -14.71 -5.59 -2.38
CA ARG A 55 -15.55 -4.93 -1.37
C ARG A 55 -15.04 -3.51 -1.15
N ASP A 56 -15.31 -2.64 -2.12
CA ASP A 56 -14.83 -1.27 -2.14
C ASP A 56 -15.59 -0.32 -1.20
N GLY A 57 -14.96 0.78 -0.87
CA GLY A 57 -15.52 1.89 -0.10
C GLY A 57 -14.66 2.32 1.09
N GLY A 58 -14.74 3.62 1.41
CA GLY A 58 -14.07 4.21 2.57
C GLY A 58 -12.56 4.00 2.63
N SER A 59 -11.86 4.11 1.50
CA SER A 59 -10.41 3.85 1.44
C SER A 59 -10.00 2.47 1.97
N GLY A 60 -10.82 1.45 1.67
CA GLY A 60 -10.59 0.06 2.07
C GLY A 60 -11.30 -0.38 3.35
N VAL A 61 -11.94 0.54 4.06
CA VAL A 61 -12.64 0.27 5.33
C VAL A 61 -13.72 -0.79 5.18
N VAL A 62 -14.54 -0.72 4.11
CA VAL A 62 -15.65 -1.66 3.89
C VAL A 62 -15.13 -3.09 3.79
N GLY A 63 -14.13 -3.34 2.95
CA GLY A 63 -13.54 -4.67 2.81
C GLY A 63 -12.86 -5.18 4.07
N MET A 64 -12.17 -4.30 4.81
CA MET A 64 -11.51 -4.66 6.07
C MET A 64 -12.51 -4.96 7.19
N ARG A 65 -13.70 -4.34 7.20
CA ARG A 65 -14.79 -4.71 8.11
C ARG A 65 -15.37 -6.09 7.77
N VAL A 66 -15.51 -6.41 6.49
CA VAL A 66 -15.90 -7.77 6.07
C VAL A 66 -14.87 -8.78 6.56
N LEU A 67 -13.57 -8.50 6.38
CA LEU A 67 -12.51 -9.36 6.91
C LEU A 67 -12.62 -9.54 8.43
N SER A 68 -12.70 -8.45 9.20
CA SER A 68 -12.70 -8.51 10.66
C SER A 68 -13.90 -9.27 11.24
N SER A 69 -14.99 -9.38 10.47
CA SER A 69 -16.20 -10.12 10.82
C SER A 69 -16.22 -11.57 10.31
N SER A 70 -15.20 -11.98 9.55
CA SER A 70 -15.10 -13.33 9.00
C SER A 70 -14.58 -14.34 10.02
N PRO A 71 -14.84 -15.65 9.83
CA PRO A 71 -14.27 -16.69 10.71
C PRO A 71 -12.74 -16.63 10.75
N ALA A 72 -12.17 -16.81 11.93
CA ALA A 72 -10.72 -16.76 12.17
C ALA A 72 -10.05 -18.12 11.90
N ASP A 73 -10.37 -18.76 10.78
CA ASP A 73 -9.91 -20.09 10.38
C ASP A 73 -8.79 -20.07 9.33
N GLY A 74 -8.40 -18.87 8.86
CA GLY A 74 -7.39 -18.66 7.83
C GLY A 74 -7.89 -18.85 6.40
N ARG A 75 -9.19 -19.04 6.18
CA ARG A 75 -9.78 -19.19 4.84
C ARG A 75 -10.21 -17.87 4.20
N THR A 76 -10.38 -16.84 5.00
CA THR A 76 -10.65 -15.49 4.51
C THR A 76 -9.47 -14.58 4.84
N VAL A 77 -8.92 -13.94 3.83
CA VAL A 77 -7.83 -12.97 3.96
C VAL A 77 -8.12 -11.73 3.12
N ALA A 78 -7.52 -10.60 3.46
CA ALA A 78 -7.55 -9.41 2.62
C ALA A 78 -6.13 -9.07 2.15
N LEU A 79 -5.98 -8.65 0.89
CA LEU A 79 -4.75 -8.06 0.36
C LEU A 79 -5.01 -6.59 0.09
N THR A 80 -4.31 -5.71 0.81
CA THR A 80 -4.60 -4.27 0.79
C THR A 80 -3.44 -3.43 1.34
N PRO A 81 -3.33 -2.15 0.93
CA PRO A 81 -2.52 -1.19 1.65
C PRO A 81 -2.94 -1.06 3.12
N MET A 82 -2.00 -0.76 3.99
CA MET A 82 -2.22 -0.59 5.43
C MET A 82 -3.12 0.62 5.79
N THR A 83 -3.43 1.49 4.83
CA THR A 83 -4.16 2.76 5.03
C THR A 83 -5.45 2.61 5.83
N ALA A 84 -6.23 1.54 5.56
CA ALA A 84 -7.51 1.31 6.23
C ALA A 84 -7.40 1.09 7.75
N ILE A 85 -6.26 0.62 8.24
CA ILE A 85 -6.05 0.30 9.65
C ILE A 85 -5.02 1.20 10.35
N VAL A 86 -4.21 1.96 9.60
CA VAL A 86 -3.22 2.87 10.20
C VAL A 86 -3.56 4.35 10.03
N VAL A 87 -4.31 4.75 9.01
CA VAL A 87 -4.68 6.15 8.73
C VAL A 87 -6.15 6.42 9.06
N GLN A 88 -7.07 5.60 8.52
CA GLN A 88 -8.51 5.82 8.64
C GLN A 88 -9.02 5.86 10.09
N PRO A 89 -8.48 5.08 11.06
CA PRO A 89 -8.90 5.18 12.46
C PRO A 89 -8.69 6.57 13.10
N HIS A 90 -7.76 7.35 12.57
CA HIS A 90 -7.50 8.72 13.03
C HIS A 90 -8.33 9.78 12.32
N MET A 91 -9.06 9.40 11.26
CA MET A 91 -9.86 10.31 10.43
C MET A 91 -11.37 10.09 10.58
N VAL A 92 -11.80 8.90 11.00
CA VAL A 92 -13.22 8.54 11.09
C VAL A 92 -13.58 8.15 12.52
N ARG A 93 -14.59 8.81 13.11
CA ARG A 93 -15.08 8.50 14.46
C ARG A 93 -15.72 7.11 14.49
N ASN A 94 -15.48 6.40 15.57
CA ASN A 94 -16.09 5.09 15.82
C ASN A 94 -15.94 4.11 14.66
N LEU A 95 -14.79 4.17 13.98
CA LEU A 95 -14.53 3.32 12.82
C LEU A 95 -14.64 1.82 13.15
N GLY A 96 -14.26 1.42 14.37
CA GLY A 96 -14.25 0.01 14.78
C GLY A 96 -13.22 -0.84 14.04
N LEU A 97 -12.23 -0.17 13.43
CA LEU A 97 -11.09 -0.77 12.77
C LEU A 97 -9.82 -0.07 13.25
N ASP A 98 -8.84 -0.86 13.61
CA ASP A 98 -7.48 -0.44 13.97
C ASP A 98 -6.52 -1.63 13.78
N PRO A 99 -5.21 -1.51 14.07
CA PRO A 99 -4.29 -2.63 13.97
C PRO A 99 -4.69 -3.85 14.80
N SER A 100 -5.44 -3.67 15.91
CA SER A 100 -5.89 -4.79 16.76
C SER A 100 -7.10 -5.53 16.23
N SER A 101 -7.77 -4.99 15.21
CA SER A 101 -9.00 -5.57 14.64
C SER A 101 -8.74 -6.73 13.68
N VAL A 102 -7.50 -6.90 13.25
CA VAL A 102 -7.04 -7.91 12.29
C VAL A 102 -5.72 -8.53 12.73
N ALA A 103 -5.34 -9.63 12.10
CA ALA A 103 -4.03 -10.26 12.26
C ALA A 103 -3.21 -10.03 10.98
N PRO A 104 -2.11 -9.26 11.03
CA PRO A 104 -1.18 -9.16 9.90
C PRO A 104 -0.58 -10.53 9.59
N VAL A 105 -0.50 -10.89 8.30
CA VAL A 105 0.10 -12.15 7.82
C VAL A 105 1.49 -11.87 7.27
N CYS A 106 1.60 -10.97 6.30
CA CYS A 106 2.87 -10.60 5.65
C CYS A 106 2.75 -9.27 4.94
N GLY A 107 3.87 -8.55 4.78
CA GLY A 107 3.99 -7.51 3.75
C GLY A 107 4.28 -8.13 2.39
N THR A 108 3.67 -7.61 1.33
CA THR A 108 3.81 -8.15 -0.04
C THR A 108 4.60 -7.24 -0.96
N ASN A 109 4.21 -5.99 -1.05
CA ASN A 109 4.79 -5.02 -1.97
C ASN A 109 4.64 -3.60 -1.44
N GLU A 110 5.45 -2.71 -1.97
CA GLU A 110 5.44 -1.29 -1.64
C GLU A 110 5.14 -0.48 -2.91
N ASN A 111 4.23 0.49 -2.78
CA ASN A 111 4.04 1.50 -3.80
C ASN A 111 4.84 2.74 -3.41
N HIS A 112 5.87 3.04 -4.20
CA HIS A 112 6.68 4.22 -4.00
C HIS A 112 5.88 5.47 -4.36
N LEU A 113 5.98 6.48 -3.50
CA LEU A 113 5.40 7.79 -3.69
C LEU A 113 6.51 8.77 -4.06
N GLY A 114 6.19 9.80 -4.85
CA GLY A 114 7.21 10.75 -5.27
C GLY A 114 6.65 12.09 -5.72
N LEU A 115 7.55 13.00 -6.07
CA LEU A 115 7.24 14.32 -6.61
C LEU A 115 7.55 14.39 -8.10
N MET A 116 6.61 14.86 -8.87
CA MET A 116 6.70 15.05 -10.31
C MET A 116 6.50 16.52 -10.69
N VAL A 117 7.36 17.00 -11.54
CA VAL A 117 7.25 18.32 -12.19
C VAL A 117 7.09 18.13 -13.69
N ARG A 118 6.66 19.17 -14.42
CA ARG A 118 6.70 19.16 -15.88
C ARG A 118 8.15 19.00 -16.36
N ALA A 119 8.38 18.24 -17.41
CA ALA A 119 9.73 17.87 -17.85
C ALA A 119 10.62 19.07 -18.26
N ASP A 120 10.00 20.14 -18.76
CA ASP A 120 10.67 21.41 -19.12
C ASP A 120 10.84 22.36 -17.93
N SER A 121 10.35 22.02 -16.75
CA SER A 121 10.55 22.80 -15.53
C SER A 121 12.04 22.97 -15.22
N PRO A 122 12.48 24.14 -14.73
CA PRO A 122 13.85 24.34 -14.24
C PRO A 122 14.15 23.52 -12.98
N ILE A 123 13.12 23.04 -12.27
CA ILE A 123 13.25 22.23 -11.05
C ILE A 123 13.69 20.83 -11.44
N ARG A 124 14.87 20.41 -10.99
CA ARG A 124 15.47 19.11 -11.33
C ARG A 124 15.60 18.17 -10.17
N ASN A 125 15.55 18.70 -8.95
CA ASN A 125 15.74 17.96 -7.70
C ASN A 125 14.98 18.67 -6.56
N LEU A 126 15.06 18.11 -5.36
CA LEU A 126 14.37 18.66 -4.19
C LEU A 126 14.97 20.00 -3.73
N ALA A 127 16.28 20.21 -3.91
CA ALA A 127 16.91 21.48 -3.56
C ALA A 127 16.39 22.63 -4.42
N ASP A 128 16.23 22.42 -5.74
CA ASP A 128 15.64 23.40 -6.65
C ASP A 128 14.18 23.71 -6.25
N LEU A 129 13.39 22.68 -5.93
CA LEU A 129 12.00 22.85 -5.48
C LEU A 129 11.92 23.72 -4.22
N LEU A 130 12.76 23.42 -3.24
CA LEU A 130 12.81 24.17 -1.98
C LEU A 130 13.31 25.61 -2.18
N ALA A 131 14.30 25.81 -3.04
CA ALA A 131 14.78 27.13 -3.38
C ALA A 131 13.69 28.00 -4.03
N GLU A 132 12.93 27.43 -4.96
CA GLU A 132 11.83 28.14 -5.62
C GLU A 132 10.66 28.37 -4.66
N GLY A 133 10.32 27.41 -3.79
CA GLY A 133 9.26 27.55 -2.77
C GLY A 133 9.56 28.64 -1.73
N ARG A 134 10.85 28.94 -1.46
CA ARG A 134 11.24 30.10 -0.62
C ARG A 134 11.09 31.43 -1.33
N ARG A 135 11.10 31.45 -2.66
CA ARG A 135 11.01 32.67 -3.48
C ARG A 135 9.59 33.09 -3.80
N ARG A 136 8.69 32.11 -3.98
CA ARG A 136 7.29 32.35 -4.33
C ARG A 136 6.37 31.24 -3.84
N PRO A 137 5.07 31.52 -3.65
CA PRO A 137 4.08 30.48 -3.43
C PRO A 137 4.09 29.47 -4.60
N MET A 138 4.05 28.20 -4.28
CA MET A 138 3.95 27.10 -5.25
C MET A 138 2.76 26.22 -4.93
N ALA A 139 2.01 25.85 -5.97
CA ALA A 139 0.84 24.98 -5.84
C ALA A 139 1.17 23.55 -6.26
N PHE A 140 0.65 22.57 -5.50
CA PHE A 140 0.77 21.16 -5.85
C PHE A 140 -0.56 20.42 -5.79
N GLY A 141 -0.65 19.36 -6.61
CA GLY A 141 -1.80 18.46 -6.64
C GLY A 141 -1.52 17.12 -5.99
N SER A 142 -2.55 16.57 -5.33
CA SER A 142 -2.57 15.18 -4.88
C SER A 142 -3.98 14.59 -4.94
N ALA A 143 -4.10 13.27 -4.74
CA ALA A 143 -5.35 12.51 -4.81
C ALA A 143 -6.29 12.71 -3.60
N GLY A 144 -6.23 13.85 -2.95
CA GLY A 144 -7.11 14.25 -1.86
C GLY A 144 -6.36 14.78 -0.63
N PRO A 145 -7.07 15.46 0.26
CA PRO A 145 -6.50 15.92 1.52
C PRO A 145 -6.13 14.71 2.39
N ASN A 146 -5.03 14.85 3.13
CA ASN A 146 -4.51 13.80 4.02
C ASN A 146 -4.23 12.43 3.34
N SER A 147 -4.13 12.40 1.99
CA SER A 147 -3.68 11.21 1.27
C SER A 147 -2.19 10.93 1.57
N LEU A 148 -1.75 9.68 1.40
CA LEU A 148 -0.34 9.33 1.63
C LEU A 148 0.62 10.21 0.80
N PRO A 149 0.36 10.50 -0.49
CA PRO A 149 1.19 11.44 -1.24
C PRO A 149 1.21 12.86 -0.64
N PHE A 150 0.05 13.40 -0.22
CA PHE A 150 -0.01 14.69 0.48
C PHE A 150 0.88 14.70 1.73
N LEU A 151 0.82 13.63 2.54
CA LEU A 151 1.62 13.52 3.76
C LEU A 151 3.14 13.50 3.47
N GLY A 152 3.56 13.00 2.31
CA GLY A 152 4.97 13.12 1.86
C GLY A 152 5.41 14.57 1.70
N VAL A 153 4.60 15.41 1.07
CA VAL A 153 4.87 16.86 0.94
C VAL A 153 4.80 17.56 2.30
N TRP A 154 3.83 17.19 3.14
CA TRP A 154 3.74 17.74 4.50
C TRP A 154 5.01 17.44 5.32
N ARG A 155 5.59 16.23 5.20
CA ARG A 155 6.87 15.91 5.84
C ARG A 155 8.01 16.78 5.33
N ILE A 156 8.04 17.10 4.03
CA ILE A 156 9.01 18.08 3.48
C ILE A 156 8.82 19.43 4.14
N THR A 157 7.58 19.93 4.21
CA THR A 157 7.27 21.21 4.88
C THR A 157 7.75 21.20 6.33
N ARG A 158 7.47 20.14 7.08
CA ARG A 158 7.92 20.02 8.47
C ARG A 158 9.45 20.00 8.62
N ALA A 159 10.14 19.30 7.74
CA ALA A 159 11.60 19.18 7.77
C ALA A 159 12.34 20.45 7.33
N THR A 160 11.72 21.26 6.47
CA THR A 160 12.41 22.38 5.78
C THR A 160 11.86 23.77 6.06
N GLY A 161 10.64 23.85 6.64
CA GLY A 161 9.90 25.10 6.83
C GLY A 161 9.38 25.74 5.53
N VAL A 162 9.49 25.06 4.39
CA VAL A 162 8.98 25.57 3.10
C VAL A 162 7.54 25.11 2.94
N GLU A 163 6.62 26.06 2.79
CA GLU A 163 5.19 25.80 2.62
C GLU A 163 4.79 25.75 1.16
N PHE A 164 3.81 24.88 0.85
CA PHE A 164 3.24 24.71 -0.49
C PHE A 164 1.71 24.75 -0.40
N THR A 165 1.07 25.33 -1.41
CA THR A 165 -0.40 25.40 -1.50
C THR A 165 -0.93 24.08 -2.06
N HIS A 166 -1.69 23.35 -1.28
CA HIS A 166 -2.28 22.09 -1.71
C HIS A 166 -3.60 22.30 -2.48
N ILE A 167 -3.72 21.65 -3.63
CA ILE A 167 -4.95 21.54 -4.42
C ILE A 167 -5.35 20.06 -4.44
N ALA A 168 -6.50 19.74 -3.83
CA ALA A 168 -7.01 18.38 -3.72
C ALA A 168 -7.78 17.98 -4.99
N PHE A 169 -7.51 16.77 -5.48
CA PHE A 169 -8.21 16.17 -6.63
C PHE A 169 -8.86 14.84 -6.25
N ARG A 170 -9.82 14.39 -7.05
CA ARG A 170 -10.40 13.05 -6.91
C ARG A 170 -9.59 12.04 -7.74
N GLY A 171 -8.57 11.44 -7.12
CA GLY A 171 -7.64 10.50 -7.76
C GLY A 171 -6.45 11.17 -8.43
N GLU A 172 -5.52 10.36 -8.96
CA GLU A 172 -4.22 10.82 -9.45
C GLU A 172 -4.24 11.43 -10.88
N PRO A 173 -4.94 10.88 -11.87
CA PRO A 173 -4.85 11.39 -13.24
C PRO A 173 -5.16 12.87 -13.40
N PRO A 174 -6.18 13.45 -12.71
CA PRO A 174 -6.50 14.87 -12.87
C PRO A 174 -5.35 15.81 -12.49
N HIS A 175 -4.66 15.60 -11.37
CA HIS A 175 -3.59 16.51 -10.96
C HIS A 175 -2.31 16.36 -11.81
N TYR A 176 -2.02 15.17 -12.38
CA TYR A 176 -0.94 15.02 -13.36
C TYR A 176 -1.23 15.85 -14.61
N ASN A 177 -2.48 15.85 -15.10
CA ASN A 177 -2.88 16.66 -16.26
C ASN A 177 -2.78 18.17 -15.96
N GLU A 178 -3.12 18.61 -14.75
CA GLU A 178 -2.97 20.01 -14.33
C GLU A 178 -1.49 20.43 -14.27
N THR A 179 -0.61 19.54 -13.81
CA THR A 179 0.84 19.77 -13.83
C THR A 179 1.37 19.84 -15.26
N LEU A 180 0.94 18.94 -16.15
CA LEU A 180 1.30 18.98 -17.58
C LEU A 180 0.83 20.26 -18.28
N ALA A 181 -0.32 20.78 -17.88
CA ALA A 181 -0.85 22.03 -18.38
C ALA A 181 -0.20 23.30 -17.77
N GLY A 182 0.71 23.14 -16.79
CA GLY A 182 1.38 24.24 -16.10
C GLY A 182 0.49 25.02 -15.13
N ARG A 183 -0.67 24.47 -14.75
CA ARG A 183 -1.55 25.06 -13.73
C ARG A 183 -1.18 24.69 -12.31
N LEU A 184 -0.40 23.62 -12.15
CA LEU A 184 0.29 23.25 -10.91
C LEU A 184 1.80 23.30 -11.13
N ASP A 185 2.53 23.70 -10.10
CA ASP A 185 4.00 23.71 -10.13
C ASP A 185 4.55 22.28 -10.08
N PHE A 186 3.90 21.41 -9.30
CA PHE A 186 4.26 20.00 -9.18
C PHE A 186 3.06 19.13 -8.75
N SER A 187 3.23 17.85 -8.84
CA SER A 187 2.31 16.84 -8.33
C SER A 187 3.01 15.87 -7.40
N THR A 188 2.24 15.25 -6.50
CA THR A 188 2.70 14.13 -5.70
C THR A 188 1.71 12.97 -5.82
N GLY A 189 2.23 11.75 -5.99
CA GLY A 189 1.41 10.56 -6.20
C GLY A 189 2.22 9.28 -6.22
N VAL A 190 1.55 8.18 -6.56
CA VAL A 190 2.21 6.88 -6.76
C VAL A 190 3.03 6.93 -8.05
N VAL A 191 4.32 6.55 -7.96
CA VAL A 191 5.24 6.54 -9.11
C VAL A 191 4.69 5.71 -10.27
N GLY A 192 4.06 4.55 -9.97
CA GLY A 192 3.41 3.71 -10.97
C GLY A 192 2.29 4.41 -11.74
N GLY A 193 1.49 5.24 -11.05
CA GLY A 193 0.42 6.03 -11.69
C GLY A 193 0.93 7.13 -12.64
N ALA A 194 2.15 7.63 -12.41
CA ALA A 194 2.78 8.64 -13.26
C ALA A 194 3.76 8.04 -14.29
N ALA A 195 4.01 6.73 -14.27
CA ALA A 195 5.11 6.10 -15.01
C ALA A 195 5.08 6.37 -16.53
N GLU A 196 3.90 6.32 -17.14
CA GLU A 196 3.76 6.66 -18.58
C GLU A 196 4.18 8.09 -18.89
N PHE A 197 3.79 9.05 -18.06
CA PHE A 197 4.16 10.46 -18.25
C PHE A 197 5.66 10.68 -18.03
N ILE A 198 6.28 9.95 -17.11
CA ILE A 198 7.71 10.04 -16.83
C ILE A 198 8.50 9.41 -17.98
N GLN A 199 8.13 8.19 -18.42
CA GLN A 199 8.81 7.48 -19.50
C GLN A 199 8.68 8.17 -20.86
N SER A 200 7.54 8.83 -21.12
CA SER A 200 7.34 9.64 -22.32
C SER A 200 8.04 11.01 -22.27
N GLY A 201 8.77 11.32 -21.19
CA GLY A 201 9.46 12.59 -21.02
C GLY A 201 8.53 13.80 -20.85
N ARG A 202 7.27 13.60 -20.46
CA ARG A 202 6.30 14.69 -20.23
C ARG A 202 6.35 15.21 -18.79
N LEU A 203 6.55 14.30 -17.81
CA LEU A 203 6.84 14.62 -16.42
C LEU A 203 8.27 14.20 -16.08
N ARG A 204 8.84 14.83 -15.09
CA ARG A 204 10.10 14.44 -14.44
C ARG A 204 9.83 14.08 -12.99
N LEU A 205 10.23 12.87 -12.59
CA LEU A 205 10.28 12.47 -11.19
C LEU A 205 11.55 13.07 -10.58
N ILE A 206 11.44 13.87 -9.52
CA ILE A 206 12.57 14.58 -8.90
C ILE A 206 12.99 13.97 -7.56
N THR A 207 12.12 13.20 -6.93
CA THR A 207 12.42 12.46 -5.71
C THR A 207 11.39 11.37 -5.47
N VAL A 208 11.77 10.33 -4.73
CA VAL A 208 10.86 9.36 -4.13
C VAL A 208 10.95 9.46 -2.61
N PHE A 209 9.86 9.10 -1.93
CA PHE A 209 9.78 9.17 -0.47
C PHE A 209 10.12 7.85 0.24
N SER A 210 10.43 6.81 -0.49
CA SER A 210 10.79 5.49 0.01
C SER A 210 12.20 5.45 0.63
N GLU A 211 12.51 4.39 1.36
CA GLU A 211 13.86 4.17 1.92
C GLU A 211 14.91 3.95 0.85
N SER A 212 14.53 3.36 -0.30
CA SER A 212 15.40 3.10 -1.44
C SER A 212 14.85 3.75 -2.70
N ARG A 213 15.71 3.94 -3.71
CA ARG A 213 15.31 4.42 -5.03
C ARG A 213 14.37 3.44 -5.71
N HIS A 214 13.50 3.95 -6.58
CA HIS A 214 12.61 3.09 -7.35
C HIS A 214 13.42 2.29 -8.40
N PRO A 215 13.25 0.95 -8.51
CA PRO A 215 14.05 0.13 -9.43
C PRO A 215 13.98 0.57 -10.89
N ASP A 216 12.81 1.03 -11.35
CA ASP A 216 12.63 1.52 -12.73
C ASP A 216 13.15 2.94 -12.95
N PHE A 217 13.51 3.66 -11.89
CA PHE A 217 14.04 5.03 -11.92
C PHE A 217 15.26 5.15 -11.00
N PRO A 218 16.33 4.36 -11.23
CA PRO A 218 17.47 4.26 -10.33
C PRO A 218 18.29 5.56 -10.21
N ASP A 219 18.16 6.44 -11.18
CA ASP A 219 18.84 7.74 -11.17
C ASP A 219 18.11 8.79 -10.31
N VAL A 220 16.86 8.53 -9.90
CA VAL A 220 16.08 9.45 -9.07
C VAL A 220 16.38 9.21 -7.60
N PRO A 221 16.97 10.19 -6.90
CA PRO A 221 17.32 10.00 -5.49
C PRO A 221 16.08 10.04 -4.58
N THR A 222 16.19 9.39 -3.42
CA THR A 222 15.20 9.51 -2.36
C THR A 222 15.26 10.91 -1.72
N ALA A 223 14.19 11.30 -1.00
CA ALA A 223 14.19 12.55 -0.24
C ALA A 223 15.31 12.56 0.82
N ARG A 224 15.57 11.42 1.47
CA ARG A 224 16.66 11.27 2.46
C ARG A 224 18.05 11.42 1.83
N GLU A 225 18.28 10.85 0.65
CA GLU A 225 19.54 11.07 -0.09
C GLU A 225 19.76 12.53 -0.47
N GLN A 226 18.67 13.30 -0.60
CA GLN A 226 18.71 14.75 -0.85
C GLN A 226 18.68 15.58 0.45
N GLY A 227 18.90 14.97 1.61
CA GLY A 227 19.02 15.65 2.92
C GLY A 227 17.70 16.02 3.58
N VAL A 228 16.56 15.51 3.11
CA VAL A 228 15.24 15.78 3.69
C VAL A 228 14.63 14.51 4.24
N ASP A 229 14.38 14.46 5.55
CA ASP A 229 13.72 13.30 6.19
C ASP A 229 12.21 13.32 5.95
N ALA A 230 11.82 12.88 4.76
CA ALA A 230 10.43 12.79 4.32
C ALA A 230 10.09 11.36 3.87
N LEU A 231 10.31 10.38 4.75
CA LEU A 231 9.95 9.00 4.46
C LEU A 231 8.43 8.84 4.42
N GLN A 232 7.92 8.40 3.27
CA GLN A 232 6.50 8.15 3.05
C GLN A 232 6.33 7.08 1.97
N PHE A 233 5.57 6.03 2.27
CA PHE A 233 5.33 4.92 1.34
C PHE A 233 3.95 4.30 1.59
N SER A 234 3.54 3.42 0.68
CA SER A 234 2.30 2.66 0.80
C SER A 234 2.63 1.17 0.83
N GLN A 235 2.82 0.61 2.03
CA GLN A 235 3.01 -0.83 2.20
C GLN A 235 1.68 -1.56 2.00
N VAL A 236 1.70 -2.55 1.14
CA VAL A 236 0.61 -3.50 0.90
C VAL A 236 0.94 -4.80 1.63
N GLY A 237 -0.08 -5.46 2.15
CA GLY A 237 0.11 -6.75 2.80
C GLY A 237 -1.15 -7.59 2.88
N ILE A 238 -0.98 -8.80 3.37
CA ILE A 238 -2.07 -9.75 3.61
C ILE A 238 -2.43 -9.72 5.09
N TYR A 239 -3.73 -9.71 5.34
CA TYR A 239 -4.35 -9.69 6.68
C TYR A 239 -5.35 -10.82 6.81
N ALA A 240 -5.44 -11.39 8.00
CA ALA A 240 -6.44 -12.38 8.40
C ALA A 240 -7.36 -11.78 9.50
N PRO A 241 -8.51 -12.40 9.81
CA PRO A 241 -9.33 -12.02 10.94
C PRO A 241 -8.57 -12.12 12.28
N ARG A 242 -8.87 -11.22 13.21
CA ARG A 242 -8.34 -11.32 14.58
C ARG A 242 -8.69 -12.68 15.20
N GLY A 243 -7.73 -13.26 15.91
CA GLY A 243 -7.91 -14.56 16.56
C GLY A 243 -7.63 -15.76 15.67
N THR A 244 -7.19 -15.55 14.42
CA THR A 244 -6.64 -16.64 13.59
C THR A 244 -5.48 -17.30 14.34
N PRO A 245 -5.48 -18.66 14.49
CA PRO A 245 -4.45 -19.37 15.26
C PRO A 245 -3.03 -19.11 14.72
N GLU A 246 -2.06 -19.01 15.62
CA GLU A 246 -0.66 -18.72 15.28
C GLU A 246 -0.08 -19.69 14.23
N ALA A 247 -0.32 -20.98 14.39
CA ALA A 247 0.14 -21.99 13.42
C ALA A 247 -0.47 -21.81 12.03
N VAL A 248 -1.69 -21.26 11.94
CA VAL A 248 -2.34 -20.92 10.67
C VAL A 248 -1.67 -19.69 10.09
N LEU A 249 -1.46 -18.64 10.89
CA LEU A 249 -0.78 -17.42 10.45
C LEU A 249 0.65 -17.69 9.94
N ASP A 250 1.42 -18.55 10.63
CA ASP A 250 2.77 -18.96 10.21
C ASP A 250 2.74 -19.71 8.87
N ARG A 251 1.75 -20.57 8.66
CA ARG A 251 1.57 -21.26 7.38
C ARG A 251 1.23 -20.26 6.26
N LEU A 252 0.34 -19.30 6.52
CA LEU A 252 -0.06 -18.29 5.55
C LEU A 252 1.10 -17.34 5.21
N ASP A 253 1.95 -16.98 6.19
CA ASP A 253 3.18 -16.20 5.97
C ASP A 253 4.15 -16.95 5.05
N GLY A 254 4.35 -18.25 5.28
CA GLY A 254 5.15 -19.08 4.38
C GLY A 254 4.61 -19.10 2.95
N LEU A 255 3.29 -19.27 2.79
CA LEU A 255 2.63 -19.22 1.47
C LEU A 255 2.77 -17.85 0.80
N CYS A 256 2.70 -16.77 1.58
CA CYS A 256 2.93 -15.41 1.09
C CYS A 256 4.34 -15.26 0.52
N ARG A 257 5.37 -15.59 1.31
CA ARG A 257 6.77 -15.54 0.89
C ARG A 257 6.99 -16.31 -0.41
N ASP A 258 6.49 -17.54 -0.49
CA ASP A 258 6.70 -18.41 -1.63
C ASP A 258 5.93 -17.96 -2.88
N ALA A 259 4.72 -17.37 -2.71
CA ALA A 259 3.96 -16.76 -3.80
C ALA A 259 4.70 -15.56 -4.43
N LEU A 260 5.32 -14.72 -3.61
CA LEU A 260 6.08 -13.55 -4.08
C LEU A 260 7.37 -13.92 -4.85
N GLN A 261 7.85 -15.16 -4.75
CA GLN A 261 8.97 -15.65 -5.56
C GLN A 261 8.54 -16.14 -6.94
N GLN A 262 7.24 -16.34 -7.19
CA GLN A 262 6.75 -16.84 -8.46
C GLN A 262 6.94 -15.80 -9.58
N GLU A 263 7.47 -16.24 -10.71
CA GLU A 263 7.74 -15.35 -11.86
C GLU A 263 6.49 -14.59 -12.33
N PRO A 264 5.29 -15.21 -12.47
CA PRO A 264 4.08 -14.47 -12.84
C PRO A 264 3.71 -13.35 -11.87
N VAL A 265 3.90 -13.56 -10.55
CA VAL A 265 3.65 -12.54 -9.51
C VAL A 265 4.64 -11.39 -9.63
N ARG A 266 5.92 -11.70 -9.82
CA ARG A 266 6.98 -10.69 -9.99
C ARG A 266 6.77 -9.86 -11.25
N ARG A 267 6.39 -10.51 -12.36
CA ARG A 267 6.13 -9.83 -13.63
C ARG A 267 4.94 -8.87 -13.53
N ILE A 268 3.83 -9.28 -12.91
CA ILE A 268 2.68 -8.39 -12.76
C ILE A 268 2.98 -7.22 -11.80
N ALA A 269 3.75 -7.45 -10.75
CA ALA A 269 4.20 -6.36 -9.87
C ALA A 269 5.03 -5.33 -10.65
N GLY A 270 5.96 -5.79 -11.49
CA GLY A 270 6.74 -4.93 -12.39
C GLY A 270 5.87 -4.14 -13.36
N ASN A 271 4.85 -4.77 -13.97
CA ASN A 271 3.89 -4.08 -14.85
C ASN A 271 3.12 -2.98 -14.11
N LEU A 272 2.82 -3.20 -12.84
CA LEU A 272 2.16 -2.22 -11.96
C LEU A 272 3.13 -1.19 -11.37
N ARG A 273 4.42 -1.29 -11.66
CA ARG A 273 5.48 -0.47 -11.04
C ARG A 273 5.45 -0.52 -9.51
N SER A 274 5.06 -1.66 -8.98
CA SER A 274 5.00 -1.92 -7.55
C SER A 274 6.21 -2.77 -7.14
N VAL A 275 6.92 -2.34 -6.12
CA VAL A 275 8.17 -2.99 -5.69
C VAL A 275 7.83 -4.13 -4.73
N ILE A 276 8.15 -5.37 -5.09
CA ILE A 276 7.98 -6.50 -4.17
C ILE A 276 8.88 -6.27 -2.96
N ARG A 277 8.27 -6.22 -1.80
CA ARG A 277 8.93 -6.10 -0.50
C ARG A 277 8.25 -7.06 0.48
N TYR A 278 8.75 -8.29 0.50
CA TYR A 278 8.30 -9.25 1.51
C TYR A 278 8.74 -8.80 2.90
N LEU A 279 7.79 -8.69 3.81
CA LEU A 279 8.03 -8.51 5.23
C LEU A 279 7.44 -9.71 5.96
N PRO A 280 8.25 -10.48 6.71
CA PRO A 280 7.75 -11.54 7.58
C PRO A 280 6.72 -10.99 8.56
N ARG A 281 5.80 -11.84 9.02
CA ARG A 281 4.70 -11.47 9.91
C ARG A 281 5.10 -10.59 11.08
N ALA A 282 6.18 -10.91 11.78
CA ALA A 282 6.64 -10.15 12.94
C ALA A 282 7.06 -8.71 12.55
N GLU A 283 7.83 -8.56 11.47
CA GLU A 283 8.28 -7.26 10.97
C GLU A 283 7.11 -6.44 10.45
N PHE A 284 6.19 -7.07 9.72
CA PHE A 284 5.00 -6.40 9.20
C PHE A 284 4.08 -5.92 10.33
N THR A 285 3.88 -6.72 11.38
CA THR A 285 3.11 -6.33 12.57
C THR A 285 3.75 -5.14 13.28
N ALA A 286 5.06 -5.17 13.47
CA ALA A 286 5.80 -4.08 14.11
C ALA A 286 5.72 -2.78 13.27
N MET A 287 5.83 -2.88 11.95
CA MET A 287 5.67 -1.75 11.03
C MET A 287 4.27 -1.14 11.16
N ILE A 288 3.21 -1.95 11.12
CA ILE A 288 1.82 -1.48 11.25
C ILE A 288 1.62 -0.72 12.56
N ALA A 289 2.13 -1.25 13.68
CA ALA A 289 2.04 -0.61 14.97
C ALA A 289 2.78 0.74 15.00
N SER A 290 3.99 0.79 14.45
CA SER A 290 4.80 2.01 14.35
C SER A 290 4.12 3.07 13.48
N GLU A 291 3.62 2.69 12.31
CA GLU A 291 2.93 3.59 11.39
C GLU A 291 1.63 4.12 11.98
N PHE A 292 0.87 3.30 12.70
CA PHE A 292 -0.36 3.73 13.38
C PHE A 292 -0.09 4.88 14.37
N GLU A 293 0.96 4.76 15.19
CA GLU A 293 1.34 5.81 16.12
C GLU A 293 1.90 7.06 15.41
N ALA A 294 2.70 6.85 14.36
CA ALA A 294 3.24 7.94 13.55
C ALA A 294 2.11 8.77 12.90
N TYR A 295 1.11 8.12 12.29
CA TYR A 295 -0.04 8.83 11.70
C TYR A 295 -0.91 9.52 12.73
N ARG A 296 -1.06 8.97 13.95
CA ARG A 296 -1.72 9.66 15.05
C ARG A 296 -1.05 11.01 15.34
N GLY A 297 0.27 11.03 15.40
CA GLY A 297 1.05 12.26 15.61
C GLY A 297 0.86 13.27 14.48
N ILE A 298 1.08 12.81 13.24
CA ILE A 298 1.00 13.64 12.03
C ILE A 298 -0.38 14.30 11.89
N LEU A 299 -1.45 13.50 11.97
CA LEU A 299 -2.81 14.01 11.77
C LEU A 299 -3.25 14.96 12.87
N ARG A 300 -2.77 14.74 14.11
CA ARG A 300 -2.96 15.69 15.21
C ARG A 300 -2.27 17.03 14.92
N GLU A 301 -1.03 17.02 14.43
CA GLU A 301 -0.30 18.23 14.06
C GLU A 301 -0.96 18.98 12.89
N LEU A 302 -1.58 18.26 11.97
CA LEU A 302 -2.39 18.83 10.89
C LEU A 302 -3.73 19.39 11.35
N GLY A 303 -4.09 19.21 12.62
CA GLY A 303 -5.38 19.65 13.15
C GLY A 303 -6.58 18.82 12.63
N VAL A 304 -6.31 17.63 12.09
CA VAL A 304 -7.37 16.75 11.59
C VAL A 304 -8.18 16.25 12.77
N GLN A 305 -9.49 16.50 12.74
CA GLN A 305 -10.43 15.96 13.71
C GLN A 305 -11.18 14.80 13.06
N PRO A 306 -11.31 13.65 13.75
CA PRO A 306 -12.13 12.56 13.23
C PRO A 306 -13.58 13.00 13.01
N GLU A 307 -14.12 12.74 11.83
CA GLU A 307 -15.52 13.03 11.46
C GLU A 307 -16.42 11.80 11.62
#